data_9177b0a9b7b4847bb80261e39f6ab735
#
_entry.id   9177b0a9b7b4847bb80261e39f6ab735
#
_cell.length_a   1.000
_cell.length_b   1.000
_cell.length_c   1.000
_cell.angle_alpha   90.00
_cell.angle_beta   90.00
_cell.angle_gamma   90.00
#
_symmetry.space_group_name_H-M   'P 1'
#
loop_
_entity.id
_entity.type
_entity.pdbx_description
1 polymer ?
#
loop_
_entity_poly.entity_id
_entity_poly.type
_entity_poly.pdbx_seq_one_letter_code
_entity_poly.pdbx_strand_id
1 'polypeptide(L)'
;FIRVLFRSMGSFISSSGTKGKRYCLKNAEYLIHQVIGGIRQAQASDVKIQAENIIKTKELLNRMLAENTGQSYEKIVKDTDRDNYMTAQEALEYGLVDEIIKKRI
;
A
#
# COMPACT_ATOMS: atom_id res chain seq x y z
N PHE A 1 -1.94 15.31 -5.75
CA PHE A 1 -0.64 14.63 -5.68
C PHE A 1 -0.27 14.30 -4.22
N ILE A 2 -0.25 15.32 -3.37
CA ILE A 2 0.07 15.11 -1.94
C ILE A 2 -0.96 14.17 -1.28
N ARG A 3 -2.23 14.30 -1.60
CA ARG A 3 -3.28 13.41 -1.10
C ARG A 3 -3.03 11.94 -1.49
N VAL A 4 -2.59 11.71 -2.73
CA VAL A 4 -2.28 10.35 -3.20
C VAL A 4 -1.13 9.76 -2.41
N LEU A 5 -0.06 10.53 -2.19
CA LEU A 5 1.08 10.10 -1.39
C LEU A 5 0.67 9.74 0.04
N PHE A 6 -0.09 10.60 0.70
CA PHE A 6 -0.56 10.34 2.06
C PHE A 6 -1.46 9.12 2.15
N ARG A 7 -2.36 8.95 1.21
CA ARG A 7 -3.25 7.78 1.20
C ARG A 7 -2.49 6.49 1.02
N SER A 8 -1.52 6.46 0.11
CA SER A 8 -0.69 5.29 -0.14
C SER A 8 0.14 4.90 1.08
N MET A 9 0.88 5.84 1.63
CA MET A 9 1.68 5.60 2.84
C MET A 9 0.79 5.35 4.05
N GLY A 10 -0.37 6.03 4.11
CA GLY A 10 -1.36 5.80 5.15
C GLY A 10 -1.88 4.37 5.15
N SER A 11 -2.16 3.80 3.99
CA SER A 11 -2.60 2.41 3.86
C SER A 11 -1.52 1.45 4.35
N PHE A 12 -0.27 1.70 3.99
CA PHE A 12 0.85 0.88 4.40
C PHE A 12 1.05 0.95 5.92
N ILE A 13 1.09 2.14 6.49
CA ILE A 13 1.27 2.35 7.93
C ILE A 13 0.12 1.75 8.72
N SER A 14 -1.11 1.97 8.27
CA SER A 14 -2.31 1.43 8.91
C SER A 14 -2.29 -0.09 8.95
N SER A 15 -1.92 -0.73 7.83
CA SER A 15 -1.86 -2.19 7.75
C SER A 15 -0.70 -2.79 8.55
N SER A 16 0.32 -1.98 8.88
CA SER A 16 1.50 -2.41 9.64
C SER A 16 1.28 -2.45 11.15
N GLY A 17 0.13 -1.98 11.65
CA GLY A 17 -0.19 -2.04 13.06
C GLY A 17 -0.38 -3.45 13.57
N THR A 18 -0.55 -3.58 14.88
CA THR A 18 -0.80 -4.88 15.52
C THR A 18 -2.11 -5.46 15.02
N LYS A 19 -2.07 -6.69 14.50
CA LYS A 19 -3.27 -7.39 14.03
C LYS A 19 -4.30 -7.50 15.15
N GLY A 20 -5.56 -7.23 14.83
CA GLY A 20 -6.65 -7.16 15.78
C GLY A 20 -6.87 -5.77 16.37
N LYS A 21 -5.91 -4.86 16.19
CA LYS A 21 -5.95 -3.50 16.76
C LYS A 21 -5.79 -2.41 15.71
N ARG A 22 -6.04 -2.72 14.45
CA ARG A 22 -5.98 -1.75 13.35
C ARG A 22 -7.36 -1.20 13.08
N TYR A 23 -7.56 0.10 13.32
CA TYR A 23 -8.87 0.75 13.23
C TYR A 23 -8.89 1.82 12.15
N CYS A 24 -10.05 2.07 11.58
CA CYS A 24 -10.28 3.21 10.72
C CYS A 24 -11.66 3.82 10.96
N LEU A 25 -11.86 5.05 10.51
CA LEU A 25 -13.15 5.71 10.58
C LEU A 25 -14.02 5.26 9.39
N LYS A 26 -15.35 5.31 9.56
CA LYS A 26 -16.31 4.81 8.57
C LYS A 26 -16.20 5.48 7.19
N ASN A 27 -15.73 6.71 7.13
CA ASN A 27 -15.59 7.46 5.88
C ASN A 27 -14.14 7.51 5.38
N ALA A 28 -13.25 6.69 5.95
CA ALA A 28 -11.86 6.61 5.52
C ALA A 28 -11.78 6.01 4.12
N GLU A 29 -10.77 6.42 3.40
CA GLU A 29 -10.50 5.93 2.05
C GLU A 29 -9.05 5.46 1.99
N TYR A 30 -8.83 4.29 1.42
CA TYR A 30 -7.52 3.68 1.30
C TYR A 30 -7.11 3.60 -0.17
N LEU A 31 -5.83 3.78 -0.41
CA LEU A 31 -5.24 3.62 -1.74
C LEU A 31 -4.07 2.66 -1.63
N ILE A 32 -4.09 1.65 -2.46
CA ILE A 32 -2.92 0.81 -2.69
C ILE A 32 -2.51 0.94 -4.15
N HIS A 33 -1.21 1.02 -4.39
CA HIS A 33 -0.67 1.08 -5.74
C HIS A 33 0.76 0.54 -5.74
N GLN A 34 1.28 0.28 -6.93
CA GLN A 34 2.67 -0.15 -7.05
C GLN A 34 3.63 0.98 -6.69
N VAL A 35 4.85 0.60 -6.30
CA VAL A 35 5.90 1.57 -6.04
C VAL A 35 6.20 2.35 -7.32
N ILE A 36 6.09 3.67 -7.23
CA ILE A 36 6.40 4.57 -8.33
C ILE A 36 7.79 5.14 -8.08
N GLY A 37 8.71 4.87 -9.01
CA GLY A 37 10.04 5.43 -8.98
C GLY A 37 10.31 6.19 -10.26
N GLY A 38 10.93 7.37 -10.13
CA GLY A 38 11.45 8.13 -11.27
C GLY A 38 12.91 7.77 -11.49
N ILE A 39 13.30 7.53 -12.73
CA ILE A 39 14.70 7.38 -13.11
C ILE A 39 15.16 8.72 -13.66
N ARG A 40 16.11 9.35 -12.98
CA ARG A 40 16.67 10.62 -13.43
C ARG A 40 17.65 10.38 -14.59
N GLN A 41 17.84 11.39 -15.42
CA GLN A 41 18.82 11.34 -16.49
C GLN A 41 20.20 11.06 -15.89
N ALA A 42 20.80 9.93 -16.28
CA ALA A 42 22.05 9.44 -15.73
C ALA A 42 22.76 8.57 -16.79
N GLN A 43 23.97 8.15 -16.48
CA GLN A 43 24.67 7.18 -17.33
C GLN A 43 23.91 5.85 -17.34
N ALA A 44 24.05 5.09 -18.43
CA ALA A 44 23.31 3.83 -18.60
C ALA A 44 23.50 2.85 -17.44
N SER A 45 24.70 2.77 -16.88
CA SER A 45 24.99 1.93 -15.71
C SER A 45 24.22 2.36 -14.46
N ASP A 46 24.07 3.65 -14.25
CA ASP A 46 23.33 4.19 -13.10
C ASP A 46 21.83 4.00 -13.26
N VAL A 47 21.31 4.11 -14.48
CA VAL A 47 19.90 3.86 -14.79
C VAL A 47 19.56 2.40 -14.47
N LYS A 48 20.43 1.47 -14.82
CA LYS A 48 20.25 0.04 -14.52
C LYS A 48 20.20 -0.21 -13.01
N ILE A 49 21.12 0.39 -12.25
CA ILE A 49 21.16 0.27 -10.78
C ILE A 49 19.88 0.83 -10.16
N GLN A 50 19.43 1.98 -10.60
CA GLN A 50 18.18 2.58 -10.11
C GLN A 50 16.97 1.71 -10.42
N ALA A 51 16.89 1.16 -11.62
CA ALA A 51 15.81 0.26 -12.02
C ALA A 51 15.78 -1.00 -11.15
N GLU A 52 16.93 -1.60 -10.87
CA GLU A 52 17.04 -2.78 -10.01
C GLU A 52 16.59 -2.46 -8.58
N ASN A 53 16.95 -1.29 -8.05
CA ASN A 53 16.53 -0.84 -6.72
C ASN A 53 15.02 -0.63 -6.63
N ILE A 54 14.43 -0.05 -7.66
CA ILE A 54 12.97 0.15 -7.73
C ILE A 54 12.25 -1.20 -7.70
N ILE A 55 12.73 -2.16 -8.47
CA ILE A 55 12.14 -3.51 -8.51
C ILE A 55 12.26 -4.19 -7.15
N LYS A 56 13.39 -4.12 -6.49
CA LYS A 56 13.60 -4.70 -5.16
C LYS A 56 12.68 -4.07 -4.12
N THR A 57 12.55 -2.74 -4.14
CA THR A 57 11.67 -2.02 -3.22
C THR A 57 10.22 -2.40 -3.45
N LYS A 58 9.80 -2.51 -4.70
CA LYS A 58 8.45 -2.94 -5.07
C LYS A 58 8.14 -4.33 -4.52
N GLU A 59 9.04 -5.28 -4.70
CA GLU A 59 8.88 -6.64 -4.19
C GLU A 59 8.77 -6.65 -2.68
N LEU A 60 9.65 -5.94 -2.00
CA LEU A 60 9.66 -5.87 -0.54
C LEU A 60 8.35 -5.29 0.00
N LEU A 61 7.90 -4.16 -0.52
CA LEU A 61 6.67 -3.51 -0.06
C LEU A 61 5.43 -4.36 -0.36
N ASN A 62 5.40 -5.02 -1.51
CA ASN A 62 4.29 -5.90 -1.85
C ASN A 62 4.25 -7.13 -0.94
N ARG A 63 5.39 -7.69 -0.57
CA ARG A 63 5.46 -8.80 0.39
C ARG A 63 4.99 -8.36 1.78
N MET A 64 5.43 -7.20 2.24
CA MET A 64 5.01 -6.65 3.53
C MET A 64 3.50 -6.41 3.54
N LEU A 65 2.95 -5.86 2.46
CA LEU A 65 1.51 -5.63 2.34
C LEU A 65 0.74 -6.97 2.33
N ALA A 66 1.26 -7.99 1.65
CA ALA A 66 0.67 -9.31 1.65
C ALA A 66 0.61 -9.91 3.06
N GLU A 67 1.70 -9.81 3.82
CA GLU A 67 1.75 -10.27 5.21
C GLU A 67 0.76 -9.50 6.09
N ASN A 68 0.72 -8.18 5.95
CA ASN A 68 -0.12 -7.32 6.77
C ASN A 68 -1.61 -7.53 6.51
N THR A 69 -1.99 -7.86 5.27
CA THR A 69 -3.39 -8.03 4.87
C THR A 69 -3.86 -9.48 4.88
N GLY A 70 -2.94 -10.44 4.90
CA GLY A 70 -3.28 -11.84 4.74
C GLY A 70 -3.62 -12.26 3.32
N GLN A 71 -3.39 -11.38 2.34
CA GLN A 71 -3.60 -11.70 0.93
C GLN A 71 -2.36 -12.37 0.34
N SER A 72 -2.53 -13.09 -0.77
CA SER A 72 -1.39 -13.68 -1.48
C SER A 72 -0.55 -12.59 -2.15
N TYR A 73 0.73 -12.86 -2.32
CA TYR A 73 1.64 -11.94 -3.00
C TYR A 73 1.15 -11.62 -4.42
N GLU A 74 0.71 -12.64 -5.15
CA GLU A 74 0.20 -12.49 -6.52
C GLU A 74 -1.02 -11.58 -6.58
N LYS A 75 -1.91 -11.69 -5.59
CA LYS A 75 -3.08 -10.82 -5.50
C LYS A 75 -2.68 -9.38 -5.22
N ILE A 76 -1.72 -9.16 -4.34
CA ILE A 76 -1.19 -7.81 -4.05
C ILE A 76 -0.57 -7.21 -5.31
N VAL A 77 0.24 -7.95 -6.05
CA VAL A 77 0.86 -7.48 -7.29
C VAL A 77 -0.21 -7.06 -8.29
N LYS A 78 -1.24 -7.88 -8.46
CA LYS A 78 -2.35 -7.60 -9.38
C LYS A 78 -3.15 -6.36 -8.93
N ASP A 79 -3.49 -6.28 -7.66
CA ASP A 79 -4.34 -5.21 -7.13
C ASP A 79 -3.62 -3.87 -7.04
N THR A 80 -2.29 -3.86 -6.96
CA THR A 80 -1.47 -2.65 -6.92
C THR A 80 -0.96 -2.22 -8.28
N ASP A 81 -1.21 -2.98 -9.34
CA ASP A 81 -0.76 -2.65 -10.69
C ASP A 81 -1.29 -1.29 -11.15
N ARG A 82 -2.49 -0.93 -10.71
CA ARG A 82 -3.07 0.39 -10.88
C ARG A 82 -3.56 0.92 -9.55
N ASP A 83 -3.76 2.24 -9.46
CA ASP A 83 -4.33 2.85 -8.26
C ASP A 83 -5.63 2.15 -7.89
N ASN A 84 -5.67 1.58 -6.71
CA ASN A 84 -6.80 0.83 -6.20
C ASN A 84 -7.35 1.53 -4.95
N TYR A 85 -8.43 2.28 -5.14
CA TYR A 85 -9.07 3.01 -4.05
C TYR A 85 -10.07 2.10 -3.35
N MET A 86 -10.05 2.11 -2.04
CA MET A 86 -10.93 1.29 -1.21
C MET A 86 -11.66 2.16 -0.19
N THR A 87 -12.95 1.87 0.01
CA THR A 87 -13.70 2.42 1.12
C THR A 87 -13.24 1.74 2.41
N ALA A 88 -13.69 2.27 3.57
CA ALA A 88 -13.38 1.65 4.86
C ALA A 88 -13.84 0.18 4.91
N GLN A 89 -15.04 -0.11 4.39
CA GLN A 89 -15.57 -1.48 4.36
C GLN A 89 -14.73 -2.39 3.46
N GLU A 90 -14.35 -1.91 2.29
CA GLU A 90 -13.50 -2.67 1.38
C GLU A 90 -12.11 -2.92 1.98
N ALA A 91 -11.55 -1.92 2.67
CA ALA A 91 -10.27 -2.05 3.36
C ALA A 91 -10.36 -3.10 4.49
N LEU A 92 -11.47 -3.13 5.21
CA LEU A 92 -11.71 -4.14 6.25
C LEU A 92 -11.73 -5.55 5.65
N GLU A 93 -12.47 -5.74 4.57
CA GLU A 93 -12.57 -7.04 3.88
C GLU A 93 -11.25 -7.47 3.28
N TYR A 94 -10.47 -6.50 2.79
CA TYR A 94 -9.15 -6.77 2.21
C TYR A 94 -8.10 -7.17 3.25
N GLY A 95 -8.27 -6.70 4.49
CA GLY A 95 -7.33 -6.97 5.58
C GLY A 95 -6.41 -5.83 5.93
N LEU A 96 -6.65 -4.63 5.37
CA LEU A 96 -5.86 -3.45 5.69
C LEU A 96 -6.13 -2.94 7.10
N VAL A 97 -7.34 -3.16 7.61
CA VAL A 97 -7.74 -2.80 8.97
C VAL A 97 -8.54 -3.94 9.58
N ASP A 98 -8.68 -3.91 10.90
CA ASP A 98 -9.39 -4.95 11.65
C ASP A 98 -10.79 -4.53 12.06
N GLU A 99 -11.04 -3.23 12.23
CA GLU A 99 -12.32 -2.72 12.69
C GLU A 99 -12.59 -1.30 12.20
N ILE A 100 -13.84 -1.02 11.92
CA ILE A 100 -14.29 0.33 11.53
C ILE A 100 -14.95 0.98 12.75
N ILE A 101 -14.45 2.16 13.14
CA ILE A 101 -15.04 2.94 14.24
C ILE A 101 -16.25 3.70 13.68
N LYS A 102 -17.44 3.36 14.17
CA LYS A 102 -18.70 3.93 13.69
C LYS A 102 -19.15 5.17 14.46
N LYS A 103 -18.64 5.39 15.67
CA LYS A 103 -19.00 6.51 16.50
C LYS A 103 -17.80 7.39 16.82
N ARG A 104 -18.00 8.70 16.79
CA ARG A 104 -17.01 9.62 17.35
C ARG A 104 -16.95 9.43 18.85
N ILE A 105 -15.74 9.35 19.35
CA ILE A 105 -15.48 9.37 20.78
C ILE A 105 -15.32 10.82 21.21
#